data_7ca68197c4591fde8b30609288529278
#
_entry.id   7ca68197c4591fde8b30609288529278
#
_cell.length_a   1.000
_cell.length_b   1.000
_cell.length_c   1.000
_cell.angle_alpha   90.00
_cell.angle_beta   90.00
_cell.angle_gamma   90.00
#
_symmetry.space_group_name_H-M   'P 1'
#
loop_
_entity.id
_entity.type
_entity.pdbx_description
1 polymer ?
#
loop_
_entity_poly.entity_id
_entity_poly.type
_entity_poly.pdbx_seq_one_letter_code
_entity_poly.pdbx_strand_id
1 'polypeptide(L)'
;NSALQAIGCLGMRACHTNNCPVGIATQQPHLRERLIVDQAAARLDRFFRASVELMSTLARACSHDHLALFSTDDLTTFDREMAHLSGVSYGGVTL
;
A
#
# COMPACT_ATOMS: atom_id res chain seq x y z
N ASN A 1 -4.44 3.62 0.14
CA ASN A 1 -5.24 3.74 -1.10
C ASN A 1 -5.17 2.50 -1.98
N SER A 2 -4.02 1.86 -2.07
CA SER A 2 -3.87 0.67 -2.92
C SER A 2 -4.78 -0.47 -2.48
N ALA A 3 -4.92 -0.70 -1.18
CA ALA A 3 -5.83 -1.71 -0.64
C ALA A 3 -7.29 -1.38 -0.97
N LEU A 4 -7.67 -0.11 -0.89
CA LEU A 4 -9.02 0.33 -1.27
C LEU A 4 -9.27 0.12 -2.77
N GLN A 5 -8.27 0.41 -3.61
CA GLN A 5 -8.37 0.15 -5.04
C GLN A 5 -8.51 -1.34 -5.34
N ALA A 6 -7.84 -2.20 -4.57
CA ALA A 6 -7.93 -3.65 -4.72
C ALA A 6 -9.36 -4.16 -4.52
N ILE A 7 -10.15 -3.53 -3.65
CA ILE A 7 -11.55 -3.89 -3.40
C ILE A 7 -12.55 -3.10 -4.23
N GLY A 8 -12.09 -2.25 -5.15
CA GLY A 8 -12.93 -1.61 -6.14
C GLY A 8 -13.01 -0.09 -6.11
N CYS A 9 -12.21 0.58 -5.27
CA CYS A 9 -12.22 2.05 -5.22
C CYS A 9 -11.83 2.65 -6.57
N LEU A 10 -12.64 3.57 -7.07
CA LEU A 10 -12.41 4.25 -8.34
C LEU A 10 -11.63 5.56 -8.21
N GLY A 11 -11.28 5.96 -6.99
CA GLY A 11 -10.53 7.18 -6.76
C GLY A 11 -11.33 8.47 -6.97
N MET A 12 -12.64 8.42 -6.88
CA MET A 12 -13.52 9.56 -7.16
C MET A 12 -13.50 10.65 -6.09
N ARG A 13 -12.89 10.38 -4.93
CA ARG A 13 -12.80 11.32 -3.80
C ARG A 13 -14.17 11.81 -3.31
N ALA A 14 -15.19 10.95 -3.41
CA ALA A 14 -16.55 11.23 -2.94
C ALA A 14 -16.83 10.66 -1.55
N CYS A 15 -15.79 10.30 -0.80
CA CYS A 15 -15.90 9.60 0.49
C CYS A 15 -16.67 10.40 1.54
N HIS A 16 -16.58 11.72 1.50
CA HIS A 16 -17.23 12.61 2.47
C HIS A 16 -18.68 12.96 2.11
N THR A 17 -19.16 12.55 0.93
CA THR A 17 -20.47 12.96 0.41
C THR A 17 -21.59 11.96 0.67
N ASN A 18 -21.26 10.78 1.20
CA ASN A 18 -22.17 9.65 1.33
C ASN A 18 -22.66 9.08 -0.03
N ASN A 19 -21.96 9.43 -1.11
CA ASN A 19 -22.31 9.01 -2.47
C ASN A 19 -21.23 8.16 -3.14
N CYS A 20 -20.44 7.40 -2.36
CA CYS A 20 -19.44 6.52 -2.92
C CYS A 20 -20.09 5.49 -3.87
N PRO A 21 -19.76 5.52 -5.17
CA PRO A 21 -20.47 4.69 -6.16
C PRO A 21 -20.17 3.21 -6.05
N VAL A 22 -19.08 2.83 -5.36
CA VAL A 22 -18.70 1.43 -5.19
C VAL A 22 -19.12 0.84 -3.86
N GLY A 23 -19.79 1.63 -3.01
CA GLY A 23 -20.37 1.15 -1.76
C GLY A 23 -19.43 1.08 -0.57
N ILE A 24 -18.19 1.59 -0.68
CA ILE A 24 -17.20 1.50 0.39
C ILE A 24 -17.45 2.58 1.46
N ALA A 25 -17.58 3.84 1.05
CA ALA A 25 -17.68 4.98 1.95
C ALA A 25 -19.06 5.62 1.86
N THR A 26 -20.10 4.87 2.19
CA THR A 26 -21.49 5.34 2.15
C THR A 26 -22.33 4.59 3.17
N GLN A 27 -23.38 5.26 3.65
CA GLN A 27 -24.42 4.66 4.48
C GLN A 27 -25.71 4.41 3.70
N GLN A 28 -25.78 4.83 2.43
CA GLN A 28 -26.96 4.62 1.59
C GLN A 28 -27.10 3.14 1.20
N PRO A 29 -28.21 2.46 1.55
CA PRO A 29 -28.33 1.02 1.36
C PRO A 29 -28.15 0.58 -0.09
N HIS A 30 -28.68 1.33 -1.05
CA HIS A 30 -28.58 0.97 -2.48
C HIS A 30 -27.16 1.08 -3.02
N LEU A 31 -26.31 1.90 -2.40
CA LEU A 31 -24.89 2.00 -2.76
C LEU A 31 -24.07 0.96 -2.01
N ARG A 32 -24.37 0.71 -0.73
CA ARG A 32 -23.66 -0.30 0.08
C ARG A 32 -23.78 -1.70 -0.51
N GLU A 33 -24.91 -2.01 -1.13
CA GLU A 33 -25.15 -3.29 -1.79
C GLU A 33 -24.16 -3.57 -2.93
N ARG A 34 -23.55 -2.54 -3.50
CA ARG A 34 -22.57 -2.70 -4.57
C ARG A 34 -21.26 -3.32 -4.10
N LEU A 35 -20.93 -3.19 -2.81
CA LEU A 35 -19.78 -3.85 -2.23
C LEU A 35 -20.14 -5.28 -1.84
N ILE A 36 -19.74 -6.23 -2.67
CA ILE A 36 -19.96 -7.65 -2.40
C ILE A 36 -18.83 -8.15 -1.53
N VAL A 37 -19.14 -8.43 -0.25
CA VAL A 37 -18.13 -8.68 0.79
C VAL A 37 -17.22 -9.85 0.43
N ASP A 38 -17.77 -10.96 -0.02
CA ASP A 38 -16.98 -12.15 -0.34
C ASP A 38 -16.00 -11.89 -1.48
N GLN A 39 -16.43 -11.18 -2.51
CA GLN A 39 -15.56 -10.80 -3.64
C GLN A 39 -14.50 -9.80 -3.21
N ALA A 40 -14.89 -8.80 -2.43
CA ALA A 40 -13.96 -7.79 -1.93
C ALA A 40 -12.89 -8.42 -1.04
N ALA A 41 -13.29 -9.32 -0.14
CA ALA A 41 -12.36 -10.04 0.73
C ALA A 41 -11.38 -10.89 -0.08
N ALA A 42 -11.85 -11.59 -1.10
CA ALA A 42 -10.99 -12.40 -1.96
C ALA A 42 -9.98 -11.55 -2.74
N ARG A 43 -10.41 -10.39 -3.24
CA ARG A 43 -9.53 -9.44 -3.94
C ARG A 43 -8.47 -8.84 -3.02
N LEU A 44 -8.86 -8.49 -1.80
CA LEU A 44 -7.93 -7.95 -0.82
C LEU A 44 -6.90 -9.00 -0.39
N ASP A 45 -7.33 -10.24 -0.20
CA ASP A 45 -6.44 -11.36 0.11
C ASP A 45 -5.39 -11.54 -0.99
N ARG A 46 -5.81 -11.56 -2.26
CA ARG A 46 -4.88 -11.67 -3.39
C ARG A 46 -3.91 -10.49 -3.45
N PHE A 47 -4.38 -9.28 -3.19
CA PHE A 47 -3.54 -8.09 -3.15
C PHE A 47 -2.45 -8.21 -2.08
N PHE A 48 -2.84 -8.60 -0.87
CA PHE A 48 -1.87 -8.75 0.22
C PHE A 48 -0.91 -9.90 -0.01
N ARG A 49 -1.36 -11.03 -0.55
CA ARG A 49 -0.46 -12.16 -0.87
C ARG A 49 0.59 -11.75 -1.90
N ALA A 50 0.16 -11.07 -2.96
CA ALA A 50 1.09 -10.57 -3.98
C ALA A 50 2.06 -9.54 -3.41
N SER A 51 1.59 -8.64 -2.56
CA SER A 51 2.43 -7.63 -1.92
C SER A 51 3.49 -8.26 -1.03
N VAL A 52 3.11 -9.25 -0.21
CA VAL A 52 4.06 -9.96 0.66
C VAL A 52 5.09 -10.74 -0.17
N GLU A 53 4.68 -11.35 -1.25
CA GLU A 53 5.59 -12.06 -2.16
C GLU A 53 6.63 -11.12 -2.76
N LEU A 54 6.20 -9.92 -3.21
CA LEU A 54 7.11 -8.90 -3.71
C LEU A 54 8.05 -8.39 -2.63
N MET A 55 7.54 -8.16 -1.41
CA MET A 55 8.38 -7.77 -0.27
C MET A 55 9.44 -8.82 0.03
N SER A 56 9.06 -10.09 -0.03
CA SER A 56 10.00 -11.20 0.18
C SER A 56 11.08 -11.26 -0.91
N THR A 57 10.71 -10.95 -2.15
CA THR A 57 11.66 -10.84 -3.26
C THR A 57 12.67 -9.73 -3.00
N LEU A 58 12.20 -8.56 -2.55
CA LEU A 58 13.08 -7.44 -2.20
C LEU A 58 13.99 -7.79 -1.02
N ALA A 59 13.46 -8.49 -0.01
CA ALA A 59 14.27 -8.94 1.12
C ALA A 59 15.42 -9.84 0.65
N ARG A 60 15.14 -10.80 -0.23
CA ARG A 60 16.17 -11.66 -0.81
C ARG A 60 17.19 -10.87 -1.62
N ALA A 61 16.74 -9.86 -2.36
CA ALA A 61 17.64 -8.96 -3.11
C ALA A 61 18.58 -8.18 -2.18
N CYS A 62 18.12 -7.87 -0.96
CA CYS A 62 18.93 -7.22 0.06
C CYS A 62 19.71 -8.21 0.94
N SER A 63 19.76 -9.48 0.56
CA SER A 63 20.43 -10.57 1.29
C SER A 63 19.80 -10.85 2.66
N HIS A 64 18.51 -10.61 2.80
CA HIS A 64 17.75 -10.91 4.02
C HIS A 64 16.94 -12.19 3.83
N ASP A 65 16.81 -12.99 4.87
CA ASP A 65 15.97 -14.19 4.89
C ASP A 65 14.63 -13.97 5.60
N HIS A 66 14.37 -12.75 6.09
CA HIS A 66 13.13 -12.39 6.76
C HIS A 66 12.82 -10.91 6.56
N LEU A 67 11.53 -10.58 6.47
CA LEU A 67 11.07 -9.19 6.28
C LEU A 67 11.44 -8.27 7.44
N ALA A 68 11.55 -8.81 8.66
CA ALA A 68 11.91 -8.03 9.84
C ALA A 68 13.35 -7.50 9.81
N LEU A 69 14.19 -7.98 8.88
CA LEU A 69 15.58 -7.57 8.77
C LEU A 69 15.77 -6.30 7.94
N PHE A 70 14.74 -5.81 7.28
CA PHE A 70 14.83 -4.51 6.60
C PHE A 70 15.17 -3.40 7.58
N SER A 71 16.07 -2.52 7.15
CA SER A 71 16.49 -1.35 7.92
C SER A 71 16.73 -0.17 6.99
N THR A 72 17.07 0.99 7.56
CA THR A 72 17.44 2.17 6.77
C THR A 72 18.68 1.95 5.92
N ASP A 73 19.51 0.94 6.26
CA ASP A 73 20.68 0.60 5.45
C ASP A 73 20.32 0.02 4.08
N ASP A 74 19.09 -0.49 3.93
CA ASP A 74 18.59 -1.01 2.66
C ASP A 74 18.05 0.10 1.74
N LEU A 75 18.03 1.34 2.21
CA LEU A 75 17.42 2.47 1.51
C LEU A 75 18.45 3.52 1.14
N THR A 76 18.16 4.20 0.05
CA THR A 76 18.90 5.41 -0.35
C THR A 76 17.92 6.42 -0.94
N THR A 77 18.31 7.66 -1.02
CA THR A 77 17.50 8.73 -1.60
C THR A 77 18.38 9.68 -2.39
N PHE A 78 17.83 10.30 -3.43
CA PHE A 78 18.44 11.38 -4.17
C PHE A 78 17.99 12.77 -3.70
N ASP A 79 17.16 12.83 -2.67
CA ASP A 79 16.67 14.07 -2.07
C ASP A 79 17.48 14.39 -0.82
N ARG A 80 18.18 15.51 -0.82
CA ARG A 80 19.06 15.92 0.30
C ARG A 80 18.29 16.15 1.58
N GLU A 81 17.12 16.80 1.50
CA GLU A 81 16.29 17.07 2.68
C GLU A 81 15.80 15.75 3.29
N MET A 82 15.37 14.83 2.44
CA MET A 82 14.94 13.51 2.88
C MET A 82 16.09 12.76 3.56
N ALA A 83 17.29 12.78 2.98
CA ALA A 83 18.47 12.15 3.57
C ALA A 83 18.76 12.74 4.94
N HIS A 84 18.73 14.06 5.06
CA HIS A 84 19.01 14.75 6.31
C HIS A 84 17.96 14.44 7.39
N LEU A 85 16.67 14.48 7.03
CA LEU A 85 15.57 14.28 7.96
C LEU A 85 15.39 12.83 8.38
N SER A 86 15.58 11.88 7.47
CA SER A 86 15.32 10.46 7.71
C SER A 86 16.54 9.67 8.17
N GLY A 87 17.75 10.18 7.92
CA GLY A 87 18.99 9.44 8.16
C GLY A 87 19.33 8.40 7.08
N VAL A 88 18.52 8.34 6.00
CA VAL A 88 18.80 7.47 4.86
C VAL A 88 19.95 8.06 4.03
N SER A 89 20.83 7.21 3.52
CA SER A 89 22.01 7.64 2.76
C SER A 89 21.63 8.39 1.49
N TYR A 90 22.36 9.49 1.23
CA TYR A 90 22.17 10.26 0.00
C TYR A 90 22.94 9.60 -1.14
N GLY A 91 22.20 9.18 -2.19
CA GLY A 91 22.79 8.56 -3.37
C GLY A 91 23.62 7.32 -3.07
N GLY A 92 23.38 6.66 -1.93
CA GLY A 92 24.14 5.49 -1.51
C GLY A 92 25.49 5.81 -0.87
N VAL A 93 25.80 7.08 -0.61
CA VAL A 93 27.05 7.48 0.07
C VAL A 93 26.77 7.94 1.49
N THR A 94 27.74 7.77 2.37
CA THR A 94 27.69 8.28 3.73
C THR A 94 28.16 9.73 3.74
N LEU A 95 27.34 10.61 4.26
CA LEU A 95 27.67 12.03 4.37
C LEU A 95 28.24 12.35 5.73
#